data_78f529051314053fc0ae63bf134dcba3
#
_entry.id   78f529051314053fc0ae63bf134dcba3
#
_cell.length_a   1.000
_cell.length_b   1.000
_cell.length_c   1.000
_cell.angle_alpha   90.00
_cell.angle_beta   90.00
_cell.angle_gamma   90.00
#
_symmetry.space_group_name_H-M   'P 1'
#
loop_
_entity.id
_entity.type
_entity.pdbx_description
1 polymer ?
#
loop_
_entity_poly.entity_id
_entity_poly.type
_entity_poly.pdbx_seq_one_letter_code
_entity_poly.pdbx_strand_id
1 'polypeptide(L)'
;MIYSPSQAKVYLECPIKRQLSQEGWNSRIVGIRDWSAWIGQGVHAGLAYYYNPQLHGAPTPTGVVAVGQDEFTKHYDHAIKSGRIIPNTFYVNEAKAHIERCLEYAMKNDLLPTGFEVERVEQSLGDYNCILDVVGKRGGKPTFLDWKVKNKCKSEYIDQELEKYRYDWKEARHYPWALSEVTGQRVEDYSVVMFILQPFKVVSRTYAVNWKMVERWALENEGAHGLWDVMDGAQWQSNACMGGQWPCEYLDACWTYDLDREKMRTGGLIQVERLKPQTLATSQETEQGGV
;
A
#
# COMPACT_ATOMS: atom_id res chain seq x y z
N MET A 1 -2.07 -7.03 19.09
CA MET A 1 -2.35 -6.52 17.71
C MET A 1 -1.07 -5.92 17.18
N ILE A 2 -0.56 -6.40 16.07
CA ILE A 2 0.69 -5.89 15.46
C ILE A 2 0.36 -4.72 14.54
N TYR A 3 1.16 -3.65 14.56
CA TYR A 3 0.93 -2.50 13.68
C TYR A 3 1.44 -2.77 12.27
N SER A 4 0.69 -2.31 11.27
CA SER A 4 1.24 -2.26 9.92
C SER A 4 2.47 -1.32 9.91
N PRO A 5 3.42 -1.52 8.98
CA PRO A 5 4.62 -0.68 8.89
C PRO A 5 4.29 0.81 8.81
N SER A 6 3.25 1.16 8.02
CA SER A 6 2.80 2.54 7.87
C SER A 6 2.24 3.12 9.17
N GLN A 7 1.49 2.31 9.93
CA GLN A 7 0.94 2.73 11.22
C GLN A 7 2.05 2.90 12.26
N ALA A 8 2.98 1.96 12.35
CA ALA A 8 4.12 2.03 13.25
C ALA A 8 4.97 3.27 12.96
N LYS A 9 5.27 3.55 11.69
CA LYS A 9 6.02 4.74 11.29
C LYS A 9 5.31 6.03 11.69
N VAL A 10 4.03 6.16 11.36
CA VAL A 10 3.24 7.36 11.71
C VAL A 10 3.15 7.53 13.22
N TYR A 11 3.04 6.43 13.97
CA TYR A 11 3.01 6.47 15.43
C TYR A 11 4.32 6.97 16.03
N LEU A 12 5.46 6.45 15.55
CA LEU A 12 6.78 6.89 16.00
C LEU A 12 7.05 8.36 15.67
N GLU A 13 6.45 8.87 14.58
CA GLU A 13 6.52 10.29 14.22
C GLU A 13 5.60 11.16 15.10
N CYS A 14 4.32 10.79 15.21
CA CYS A 14 3.32 11.54 15.98
C CYS A 14 2.06 10.70 16.25
N PRO A 15 1.77 10.36 17.52
CA PRO A 15 0.56 9.62 17.90
C PRO A 15 -0.74 10.30 17.48
N ILE A 16 -0.80 11.64 17.58
CA ILE A 16 -1.97 12.43 17.17
C ILE A 16 -2.23 12.32 15.68
N LYS A 17 -1.19 12.40 14.86
CA LYS A 17 -1.29 12.22 13.41
C LYS A 17 -1.92 10.86 13.06
N ARG A 18 -1.53 9.82 13.77
CA ARG A 18 -2.13 8.50 13.60
C ARG A 18 -3.59 8.48 14.00
N GLN A 19 -3.94 9.02 15.17
CA GLN A 19 -5.31 9.07 15.66
C GLN A 19 -6.23 9.79 14.65
N LEU A 20 -5.85 10.98 14.21
CA LEU A 20 -6.61 11.75 13.23
C LEU A 20 -6.74 11.00 11.90
N SER A 21 -5.67 10.35 11.46
CA SER A 21 -5.70 9.52 10.25
C SER A 21 -6.64 8.32 10.42
N GLN A 22 -6.70 7.67 11.59
CA GLN A 22 -7.63 6.56 11.85
C GLN A 22 -9.08 7.02 11.92
N GLU A 23 -9.33 8.19 12.49
CA GLU A 23 -10.64 8.83 12.51
C GLU A 23 -11.09 9.35 11.13
N GLY A 24 -10.24 9.26 10.12
CA GLY A 24 -10.57 9.68 8.75
C GLY A 24 -10.45 11.18 8.50
N TRP A 25 -9.84 11.95 9.41
CA TRP A 25 -9.62 13.37 9.17
C TRP A 25 -8.62 13.61 8.04
N ASN A 26 -8.92 14.55 7.19
CA ASN A 26 -8.05 15.00 6.10
C ASN A 26 -8.01 16.52 6.05
N SER A 27 -6.89 17.09 5.61
CA SER A 27 -6.86 18.48 5.23
C SER A 27 -7.75 18.71 4.00
N ARG A 28 -8.35 19.88 3.87
CA ARG A 28 -9.22 20.26 2.72
C ARG A 28 -8.53 20.15 1.37
N ILE A 29 -7.23 20.16 1.34
CA ILE A 29 -6.47 20.20 0.09
C ILE A 29 -6.18 18.77 -0.34
N VAL A 30 -7.11 18.17 -1.04
CA VAL A 30 -6.85 17.00 -1.85
C VAL A 30 -6.19 17.48 -3.13
N GLY A 31 -4.89 17.49 -3.10
CA GLY A 31 -4.11 17.77 -4.29
C GLY A 31 -4.02 16.56 -5.21
N ILE A 32 -3.55 16.80 -6.42
CA ILE A 32 -3.17 15.85 -7.48
C ILE A 32 -2.35 14.63 -6.98
N ARG A 33 -1.86 14.64 -5.74
CA ARG A 33 -1.06 13.56 -5.14
C ARG A 33 -1.82 12.24 -4.98
N ASP A 34 -3.12 12.28 -4.75
CA ASP A 34 -3.91 11.06 -4.55
C ASP A 34 -4.11 10.28 -5.85
N TRP A 35 -4.02 10.92 -7.01
CA TRP A 35 -4.18 10.28 -8.31
C TRP A 35 -3.15 9.18 -8.57
N SER A 36 -1.88 9.42 -8.24
CA SER A 36 -0.84 8.40 -8.42
C SER A 36 -1.06 7.19 -7.50
N ALA A 37 -1.63 7.41 -6.32
CA ALA A 37 -2.01 6.33 -5.41
C ALA A 37 -3.16 5.51 -5.98
N TRP A 38 -4.21 6.15 -6.53
CA TRP A 38 -5.35 5.44 -7.13
C TRP A 38 -4.97 4.71 -8.43
N ILE A 39 -4.10 5.31 -9.25
CA ILE A 39 -3.51 4.59 -10.40
C ILE A 39 -2.77 3.35 -9.91
N GLY A 40 -1.97 3.50 -8.84
CA GLY A 40 -1.28 2.39 -8.20
C GLY A 40 -2.24 1.28 -7.79
N GLN A 41 -3.32 1.62 -7.09
CA GLN A 41 -4.35 0.66 -6.67
C GLN A 41 -5.01 -0.04 -7.86
N GLY A 42 -5.31 0.70 -8.94
CA GLY A 42 -5.84 0.11 -10.16
C GLY A 42 -4.85 -0.87 -10.82
N VAL A 43 -3.56 -0.51 -10.89
CA VAL A 43 -2.53 -1.42 -11.41
C VAL A 43 -2.41 -2.68 -10.54
N HIS A 44 -2.37 -2.54 -9.21
CA HIS A 44 -2.30 -3.68 -8.29
C HIS A 44 -3.51 -4.61 -8.45
N ALA A 45 -4.73 -4.07 -8.51
CA ALA A 45 -5.94 -4.87 -8.71
C ALA A 45 -5.91 -5.68 -10.03
N GLY A 46 -5.50 -5.03 -11.13
CA GLY A 46 -5.35 -5.70 -12.42
C GLY A 46 -4.27 -6.79 -12.40
N LEU A 47 -3.12 -6.53 -11.78
CA LEU A 47 -2.03 -7.51 -11.63
C LEU A 47 -2.44 -8.66 -10.72
N ALA A 48 -3.11 -8.37 -9.60
CA ALA A 48 -3.63 -9.39 -8.70
C ALA A 48 -4.62 -10.32 -9.43
N TYR A 49 -5.48 -9.76 -10.27
CA TYR A 49 -6.36 -10.56 -11.12
C TYR A 49 -5.59 -11.40 -12.15
N TYR A 50 -4.58 -10.81 -12.80
CA TYR A 50 -3.76 -11.49 -13.82
C TYR A 50 -2.95 -12.66 -13.26
N TYR A 51 -2.30 -12.48 -12.12
CA TYR A 51 -1.43 -13.48 -11.50
C TYR A 51 -2.15 -14.41 -10.51
N ASN A 52 -3.46 -14.32 -10.36
CA ASN A 52 -4.20 -15.14 -9.39
C ASN A 52 -4.22 -16.62 -9.81
N PRO A 53 -3.52 -17.51 -9.09
CA PRO A 53 -3.44 -18.93 -9.44
C PRO A 53 -4.76 -19.69 -9.19
N GLN A 54 -5.71 -19.07 -8.49
CA GLN A 54 -7.02 -19.68 -8.16
C GLN A 54 -8.09 -19.44 -9.24
N LEU A 55 -7.79 -18.61 -10.25
CA LEU A 55 -8.72 -18.39 -11.35
C LEU A 55 -8.76 -19.62 -12.27
N HIS A 56 -9.98 -20.10 -12.53
CA HIS A 56 -10.21 -21.13 -13.52
C HIS A 56 -10.13 -20.55 -14.94
N GLY A 57 -8.98 -20.75 -15.58
CA GLY A 57 -8.68 -20.27 -16.93
C GLY A 57 -7.83 -19.01 -16.94
N ALA A 58 -7.15 -18.78 -18.07
CA ALA A 58 -6.33 -17.59 -18.27
C ALA A 58 -7.20 -16.32 -18.34
N PRO A 59 -6.91 -15.28 -17.54
CA PRO A 59 -7.65 -14.03 -17.62
C PRO A 59 -7.48 -13.37 -18.99
N THR A 60 -8.56 -12.84 -19.55
CA THR A 60 -8.51 -12.12 -20.82
C THR A 60 -7.82 -10.76 -20.63
N PRO A 61 -7.05 -10.27 -21.62
CA PRO A 61 -6.43 -8.95 -21.54
C PRO A 61 -7.42 -7.83 -21.22
N THR A 62 -8.59 -7.84 -21.86
CA THR A 62 -9.65 -6.88 -21.61
C THR A 62 -10.18 -6.96 -20.16
N GLY A 63 -10.33 -8.18 -19.62
CA GLY A 63 -10.76 -8.38 -18.24
C GLY A 63 -9.76 -7.84 -17.23
N VAL A 64 -8.46 -8.06 -17.46
CA VAL A 64 -7.39 -7.53 -16.60
C VAL A 64 -7.42 -6.01 -16.55
N VAL A 65 -7.54 -5.36 -17.72
CA VAL A 65 -7.60 -3.89 -17.81
C VAL A 65 -8.88 -3.36 -17.15
N ALA A 66 -10.01 -4.02 -17.39
CA ALA A 66 -11.28 -3.61 -16.81
C ALA A 66 -11.23 -3.63 -15.26
N VAL A 67 -10.72 -4.70 -14.66
CA VAL A 67 -10.55 -4.80 -13.20
C VAL A 67 -9.71 -3.64 -12.65
N GLY A 68 -8.59 -3.32 -13.30
CA GLY A 68 -7.74 -2.21 -12.86
C GLY A 68 -8.42 -0.84 -12.99
N GLN A 69 -9.13 -0.60 -14.09
CA GLN A 69 -9.84 0.67 -14.31
C GLN A 69 -11.06 0.82 -13.39
N ASP A 70 -11.74 -0.27 -13.06
CA ASP A 70 -12.87 -0.27 -12.14
C ASP A 70 -12.43 0.04 -10.72
N GLU A 71 -11.31 -0.50 -10.27
CA GLU A 71 -10.76 -0.18 -8.95
C GLU A 71 -10.39 1.29 -8.85
N PHE A 72 -9.70 1.84 -9.84
CA PHE A 72 -9.45 3.29 -9.92
C PHE A 72 -10.76 4.11 -9.83
N THR A 73 -11.78 3.68 -10.60
CA THR A 73 -13.07 4.39 -10.67
C THR A 73 -13.77 4.40 -9.31
N LYS A 74 -13.74 3.30 -8.55
CA LYS A 74 -14.29 3.24 -7.18
C LYS A 74 -13.66 4.30 -6.26
N HIS A 75 -12.34 4.43 -6.27
CA HIS A 75 -11.64 5.43 -5.45
C HIS A 75 -11.95 6.86 -5.90
N TYR A 76 -12.01 7.09 -7.20
CA TYR A 76 -12.38 8.37 -7.77
C TYR A 76 -13.80 8.80 -7.39
N ASP A 77 -14.78 7.91 -7.58
CA ASP A 77 -16.18 8.17 -7.26
C ASP A 77 -16.38 8.42 -5.76
N HIS A 78 -15.68 7.65 -4.91
CA HIS A 78 -15.68 7.88 -3.48
C HIS A 78 -15.13 9.25 -3.10
N ALA A 79 -14.05 9.68 -3.74
CA ALA A 79 -13.48 11.00 -3.51
C ALA A 79 -14.40 12.15 -3.96
N ILE A 80 -15.14 11.97 -5.06
CA ILE A 80 -16.17 12.93 -5.49
C ILE A 80 -17.31 12.98 -4.47
N LYS A 81 -17.88 11.82 -4.12
CA LYS A 81 -19.00 11.74 -3.17
C LYS A 81 -18.68 12.34 -1.80
N SER A 82 -17.45 12.22 -1.38
CA SER A 82 -16.94 12.80 -0.12
C SER A 82 -16.52 14.26 -0.24
N GLY A 83 -16.70 14.91 -1.40
CA GLY A 83 -16.32 16.30 -1.63
C GLY A 83 -14.81 16.56 -1.65
N ARG A 84 -14.00 15.50 -1.75
CA ARG A 84 -12.53 15.62 -1.74
C ARG A 84 -11.97 16.15 -3.06
N ILE A 85 -12.63 15.92 -4.17
CA ILE A 85 -12.20 16.37 -5.49
C ILE A 85 -13.37 16.90 -6.32
N ILE A 86 -13.04 17.78 -7.27
CA ILE A 86 -13.96 18.23 -8.32
C ILE A 86 -13.82 17.26 -9.51
N PRO A 87 -14.93 16.80 -10.12
CA PRO A 87 -14.89 15.93 -11.29
C PRO A 87 -14.05 16.51 -12.41
N ASN A 88 -13.17 15.71 -12.96
CA ASN A 88 -12.32 16.08 -14.09
C ASN A 88 -12.11 14.88 -15.04
N THR A 89 -12.85 14.86 -16.14
CA THR A 89 -12.84 13.76 -17.10
C THR A 89 -11.51 13.60 -17.82
N PHE A 90 -10.75 14.67 -18.04
CA PHE A 90 -9.44 14.60 -18.68
C PHE A 90 -8.47 13.75 -17.83
N TYR A 91 -8.39 14.02 -16.54
CA TYR A 91 -7.51 13.25 -15.64
C TYR A 91 -7.96 11.80 -15.47
N VAL A 92 -9.26 11.53 -15.48
CA VAL A 92 -9.79 10.15 -15.43
C VAL A 92 -9.31 9.35 -16.64
N ASN A 93 -9.42 9.93 -17.83
CA ASN A 93 -8.99 9.26 -19.06
C ASN A 93 -7.47 9.03 -19.09
N GLU A 94 -6.68 10.01 -18.65
CA GLU A 94 -5.24 9.88 -18.53
C GLU A 94 -4.85 8.78 -17.51
N ALA A 95 -5.50 8.75 -16.36
CA ALA A 95 -5.27 7.73 -15.34
C ALA A 95 -5.60 6.31 -15.86
N LYS A 96 -6.75 6.16 -16.53
CA LYS A 96 -7.15 4.88 -17.14
C LYS A 96 -6.18 4.42 -18.22
N ALA A 97 -5.68 5.34 -19.04
CA ALA A 97 -4.66 5.03 -20.05
C ALA A 97 -3.31 4.61 -19.42
N HIS A 98 -2.94 5.20 -18.28
CA HIS A 98 -1.75 4.75 -17.54
C HIS A 98 -1.92 3.34 -16.98
N ILE A 99 -3.08 3.03 -16.39
CA ILE A 99 -3.39 1.68 -15.88
C ILE A 99 -3.33 0.66 -17.01
N GLU A 100 -4.02 0.92 -18.12
CA GLU A 100 -4.01 0.06 -19.30
C GLU A 100 -2.59 -0.22 -19.79
N ARG A 101 -1.78 0.82 -19.96
CA ARG A 101 -0.38 0.67 -20.40
C ARG A 101 0.45 -0.21 -19.45
N CYS A 102 0.30 -0.04 -18.14
CA CYS A 102 1.01 -0.87 -17.16
C CYS A 102 0.60 -2.33 -17.26
N LEU A 103 -0.71 -2.59 -17.34
CA LEU A 103 -1.26 -3.94 -17.39
C LEU A 103 -0.95 -4.63 -18.73
N GLU A 104 -1.07 -3.93 -19.85
CA GLU A 104 -0.65 -4.46 -21.14
C GLU A 104 0.84 -4.81 -21.19
N TYR A 105 1.69 -3.96 -20.59
CA TYR A 105 3.11 -4.26 -20.47
C TYR A 105 3.34 -5.55 -19.67
N ALA A 106 2.68 -5.68 -18.52
CA ALA A 106 2.78 -6.86 -17.67
C ALA A 106 2.33 -8.15 -18.36
N MET A 107 1.24 -8.09 -19.14
CA MET A 107 0.75 -9.25 -19.88
C MET A 107 1.66 -9.64 -21.09
N LYS A 108 2.40 -8.68 -21.64
CA LYS A 108 3.33 -8.92 -22.76
C LYS A 108 4.72 -9.36 -22.30
N ASN A 109 5.06 -9.09 -21.05
CA ASN A 109 6.39 -9.34 -20.50
C ASN A 109 6.24 -10.11 -19.19
N ASP A 110 7.08 -11.11 -18.97
CA ASP A 110 7.12 -11.79 -17.69
C ASP A 110 7.76 -10.86 -16.65
N LEU A 111 6.98 -10.43 -15.65
CA LEU A 111 7.44 -9.56 -14.56
C LEU A 111 7.89 -10.34 -13.33
N LEU A 112 7.65 -11.65 -13.32
CA LEU A 112 8.08 -12.48 -12.21
C LEU A 112 9.59 -12.73 -12.28
N PRO A 113 10.30 -12.71 -11.16
CA PRO A 113 11.70 -13.10 -11.13
C PRO A 113 11.88 -14.55 -11.58
N THR A 114 12.99 -14.85 -12.23
CA THR A 114 13.29 -16.22 -12.68
C THR A 114 13.13 -17.23 -11.53
N GLY A 115 12.35 -18.28 -11.79
CA GLY A 115 12.07 -19.34 -10.84
C GLY A 115 11.10 -18.95 -9.71
N PHE A 116 10.37 -17.84 -9.85
CA PHE A 116 9.32 -17.45 -8.92
C PHE A 116 8.02 -18.23 -9.24
N GLU A 117 7.53 -18.97 -8.27
CA GLU A 117 6.29 -19.73 -8.35
C GLU A 117 5.23 -19.01 -7.52
N VAL A 118 4.19 -18.46 -8.16
CA VAL A 118 3.11 -17.73 -7.47
C VAL A 118 2.24 -18.70 -6.68
N GLU A 119 2.07 -18.46 -5.39
CA GLU A 119 1.16 -19.21 -4.55
C GLU A 119 -0.12 -18.42 -4.25
N ARG A 120 0.01 -17.11 -4.01
CA ARG A 120 -1.12 -16.23 -3.66
C ARG A 120 -0.85 -14.80 -4.11
N VAL A 121 -1.92 -14.05 -4.34
CA VAL A 121 -1.92 -12.61 -4.61
C VAL A 121 -2.76 -11.88 -3.57
N GLU A 122 -2.43 -10.62 -3.29
CA GLU A 122 -3.11 -9.79 -2.27
C GLU A 122 -3.25 -10.56 -0.94
N GLN A 123 -2.16 -11.22 -0.53
CA GLN A 123 -2.18 -12.07 0.65
C GLN A 123 -2.21 -11.23 1.92
N SER A 124 -3.34 -11.24 2.61
CA SER A 124 -3.43 -10.69 3.96
C SER A 124 -2.71 -11.60 4.96
N LEU A 125 -1.83 -11.00 5.76
CA LEU A 125 -1.20 -11.63 6.91
C LEU A 125 -1.81 -10.99 8.17
N GLY A 126 -3.08 -11.34 8.46
CA GLY A 126 -3.97 -10.71 9.41
C GLY A 126 -3.36 -10.26 10.73
N ASP A 127 -2.70 -11.17 11.45
CA ASP A 127 -2.06 -10.88 12.74
C ASP A 127 -0.91 -9.86 12.63
N TYR A 128 -0.29 -9.76 11.46
CA TYR A 128 0.79 -8.82 11.16
C TYR A 128 0.31 -7.53 10.49
N ASN A 129 -1.00 -7.40 10.28
CA ASN A 129 -1.65 -6.22 9.74
C ASN A 129 -0.98 -5.68 8.45
N CYS A 130 -0.69 -6.58 7.55
CA CYS A 130 -0.15 -6.26 6.23
C CYS A 130 -0.75 -7.13 5.13
N ILE A 131 -0.66 -6.63 3.89
CA ILE A 131 -1.04 -7.33 2.68
C ILE A 131 0.18 -7.34 1.77
N LEU A 132 0.53 -8.52 1.25
CA LEU A 132 1.60 -8.70 0.29
C LEU A 132 0.99 -8.85 -1.11
N ASP A 133 1.52 -8.12 -2.08
CA ASP A 133 0.97 -8.11 -3.44
C ASP A 133 1.03 -9.49 -4.09
N VAL A 134 2.17 -10.16 -4.01
CA VAL A 134 2.36 -11.53 -4.50
C VAL A 134 3.23 -12.31 -3.53
N VAL A 135 2.75 -13.45 -3.09
CA VAL A 135 3.51 -14.41 -2.28
C VAL A 135 3.75 -15.67 -3.10
N GLY A 136 4.92 -16.21 -3.00
CA GLY A 136 5.31 -17.41 -3.72
C GLY A 136 6.57 -18.07 -3.18
N LYS A 137 7.13 -18.95 -4.00
CA LYS A 137 8.39 -19.64 -3.71
C LYS A 137 9.42 -19.39 -4.81
N ARG A 138 10.67 -19.39 -4.42
CA ARG A 138 11.82 -19.44 -5.30
C ARG A 138 12.81 -20.46 -4.79
N GLY A 139 13.09 -21.49 -5.59
CA GLY A 139 13.91 -22.61 -5.12
C GLY A 139 13.36 -23.33 -3.88
N GLY A 140 12.03 -23.39 -3.73
CA GLY A 140 11.33 -24.01 -2.60
C GLY A 140 11.26 -23.16 -1.33
N LYS A 141 11.84 -21.95 -1.32
CA LYS A 141 11.82 -21.03 -0.16
C LYS A 141 10.79 -19.93 -0.34
N PRO A 142 10.14 -19.48 0.75
CA PRO A 142 9.17 -18.39 0.67
C PRO A 142 9.84 -17.10 0.21
N THR A 143 9.17 -16.40 -0.67
CA THR A 143 9.57 -15.08 -1.19
C THR A 143 8.32 -14.27 -1.51
N PHE A 144 8.47 -12.98 -1.75
CA PHE A 144 7.38 -12.14 -2.19
C PHE A 144 7.84 -11.15 -3.26
N LEU A 145 6.85 -10.61 -3.98
CA LEU A 145 7.06 -9.54 -4.93
C LEU A 145 6.09 -8.41 -4.61
N ASP A 146 6.57 -7.20 -4.69
CA ASP A 146 5.83 -5.98 -4.39
C ASP A 146 5.82 -5.06 -5.62
N TRP A 147 4.64 -4.59 -5.98
CA TRP A 147 4.42 -3.67 -7.08
C TRP A 147 4.53 -2.23 -6.62
N LYS A 148 5.16 -1.38 -7.42
CA LYS A 148 5.23 0.06 -7.17
C LYS A 148 4.84 0.82 -8.42
N VAL A 149 4.03 1.85 -8.24
CA VAL A 149 3.69 2.79 -9.33
C VAL A 149 4.20 4.17 -8.96
N LYS A 150 4.97 4.76 -9.85
CA LYS A 150 5.57 6.08 -9.68
C LYS A 150 5.22 6.98 -10.84
N ASN A 151 4.67 8.16 -10.56
CA ASN A 151 4.25 9.09 -11.60
C ASN A 151 5.43 9.51 -12.49
N LYS A 152 6.50 10.02 -11.88
CA LYS A 152 7.69 10.50 -12.61
C LYS A 152 8.96 10.03 -11.92
N CYS A 153 9.94 9.61 -12.74
CA CYS A 153 11.30 9.39 -12.30
C CYS A 153 12.26 9.66 -13.46
N LYS A 154 13.22 10.52 -13.26
CA LYS A 154 14.29 10.72 -14.24
C LYS A 154 15.16 9.47 -14.30
N SER A 155 15.62 9.11 -15.49
CA SER A 155 16.38 7.87 -15.71
C SER A 155 17.62 7.76 -14.82
N GLU A 156 18.28 8.87 -14.54
CA GLU A 156 19.47 8.98 -13.68
C GLU A 156 19.19 8.64 -12.19
N TYR A 157 17.93 8.73 -11.74
CA TYR A 157 17.55 8.47 -10.35
C TYR A 157 16.85 7.12 -10.12
N ILE A 158 16.64 6.33 -11.18
CA ILE A 158 15.92 5.05 -11.09
C ILE A 158 16.62 4.10 -10.10
N ASP A 159 17.94 3.99 -10.18
CA ASP A 159 18.70 3.13 -9.29
C ASP A 159 18.62 3.60 -7.83
N GLN A 160 18.67 4.90 -7.59
CA GLN A 160 18.49 5.46 -6.23
C GLN A 160 17.08 5.20 -5.69
N GLU A 161 16.05 5.29 -6.55
CA GLU A 161 14.68 4.98 -6.16
C GLU A 161 14.51 3.50 -5.82
N LEU A 162 15.10 2.61 -6.59
CA LEU A 162 15.08 1.18 -6.30
C LEU A 162 15.86 0.87 -5.01
N GLU A 163 17.04 1.47 -4.79
CA GLU A 163 17.81 1.24 -3.57
C GLU A 163 17.08 1.62 -2.28
N LYS A 164 16.10 2.53 -2.33
CA LYS A 164 15.26 2.86 -1.16
C LYS A 164 14.55 1.63 -0.60
N TYR A 165 14.08 0.73 -1.47
CA TYR A 165 13.35 -0.47 -1.06
C TYR A 165 14.24 -1.50 -0.36
N ARG A 166 15.56 -1.41 -0.51
CA ARG A 166 16.51 -2.24 0.24
C ARG A 166 16.52 -1.95 1.74
N TYR A 167 16.10 -0.75 2.13
CA TYR A 167 16.14 -0.26 3.50
C TYR A 167 14.77 0.14 4.03
N ASP A 168 13.73 -0.02 3.23
CA ASP A 168 12.38 0.38 3.59
C ASP A 168 11.85 -0.42 4.79
N TRP A 169 10.95 0.19 5.54
CA TRP A 169 10.34 -0.42 6.71
C TRP A 169 9.40 -1.55 6.35
N LYS A 170 8.78 -1.44 5.20
CA LYS A 170 7.74 -2.32 4.72
C LYS A 170 8.35 -3.53 4.04
N GLU A 171 9.00 -3.33 2.91
CA GLU A 171 9.52 -4.38 2.05
C GLU A 171 10.74 -5.05 2.64
N ALA A 172 11.67 -4.28 3.20
CA ALA A 172 12.94 -4.82 3.70
C ALA A 172 12.87 -5.40 5.11
N ARG A 173 11.84 -5.08 5.90
CA ARG A 173 11.79 -5.45 7.32
C ARG A 173 10.51 -6.14 7.72
N HIS A 174 9.37 -5.48 7.58
CA HIS A 174 8.09 -5.98 8.08
C HIS A 174 7.57 -7.18 7.28
N TYR A 175 7.59 -7.11 5.97
CA TYR A 175 7.10 -8.20 5.12
C TYR A 175 7.91 -9.48 5.25
N PRO A 176 9.26 -9.45 5.23
CA PRO A 176 10.05 -10.66 5.49
C PRO A 176 9.80 -11.25 6.88
N TRP A 177 9.65 -10.41 7.91
CA TRP A 177 9.30 -10.87 9.24
C TRP A 177 7.95 -11.58 9.24
N ALA A 178 6.89 -10.86 8.84
CA ALA A 178 5.52 -11.36 8.85
C ALA A 178 5.37 -12.67 8.06
N LEU A 179 5.94 -12.72 6.85
CA LEU A 179 5.87 -13.91 6.01
C LEU A 179 6.65 -15.08 6.60
N SER A 180 7.79 -14.84 7.24
CA SER A 180 8.57 -15.87 7.90
C SER A 180 7.86 -16.46 9.10
N GLU A 181 7.19 -15.63 9.91
CA GLU A 181 6.39 -16.10 11.05
C GLU A 181 5.22 -16.99 10.60
N VAL A 182 4.51 -16.55 9.55
CA VAL A 182 3.36 -17.30 9.02
C VAL A 182 3.77 -18.62 8.35
N THR A 183 4.94 -18.66 7.69
CA THR A 183 5.40 -19.86 6.97
C THR A 183 6.28 -20.78 7.81
N GLY A 184 6.79 -20.30 8.95
CA GLY A 184 7.80 -21.01 9.75
C GLY A 184 9.16 -21.11 9.06
N GLN A 185 9.40 -20.38 7.97
CA GLN A 185 10.63 -20.41 7.18
C GLN A 185 11.14 -18.99 6.93
N ARG A 186 12.44 -18.80 6.99
CA ARG A 186 13.05 -17.50 6.69
C ARG A 186 12.90 -17.15 5.21
N VAL A 187 12.41 -15.93 4.96
CA VAL A 187 12.44 -15.28 3.64
C VAL A 187 13.88 -14.86 3.35
N GLU A 188 14.49 -15.36 2.28
CA GLU A 188 15.87 -15.03 1.96
C GLU A 188 16.00 -13.82 1.05
N ASP A 189 15.01 -13.61 0.21
CA ASP A 189 14.96 -12.50 -0.73
C ASP A 189 13.52 -12.05 -1.03
N TYR A 190 13.41 -10.90 -1.66
CA TYR A 190 12.17 -10.34 -2.17
C TYR A 190 12.44 -9.53 -3.43
N SER A 191 11.41 -9.28 -4.20
CA SER A 191 11.52 -8.51 -5.44
C SER A 191 10.59 -7.31 -5.43
N VAL A 192 11.05 -6.22 -6.04
CA VAL A 192 10.25 -5.03 -6.29
C VAL A 192 10.20 -4.79 -7.79
N VAL A 193 8.99 -4.60 -8.32
CA VAL A 193 8.76 -4.17 -9.70
C VAL A 193 8.15 -2.79 -9.67
N MET A 194 8.80 -1.83 -10.32
CA MET A 194 8.37 -0.44 -10.34
C MET A 194 7.96 -0.02 -11.75
N PHE A 195 6.71 0.42 -11.86
CA PHE A 195 6.17 1.07 -13.05
C PHE A 195 6.36 2.57 -12.91
N ILE A 196 7.08 3.17 -13.84
CA ILE A 196 7.25 4.62 -13.96
C ILE A 196 6.33 5.08 -15.08
N LEU A 197 5.43 6.01 -14.80
CA LEU A 197 4.41 6.42 -15.77
C LEU A 197 4.96 7.43 -16.78
N GLN A 198 5.90 8.30 -16.34
CA GLN A 198 6.43 9.39 -17.18
C GLN A 198 7.94 9.62 -16.98
N PRO A 199 8.81 9.33 -17.95
CA PRO A 199 8.52 8.52 -19.17
C PRO A 199 8.20 7.08 -18.77
N PHE A 200 7.37 6.41 -19.58
CA PHE A 200 6.97 5.04 -19.25
C PHE A 200 8.16 4.09 -19.26
N LYS A 201 8.38 3.43 -18.14
CA LYS A 201 9.43 2.42 -17.98
C LYS A 201 9.03 1.45 -16.87
N VAL A 202 9.40 0.20 -17.02
CA VAL A 202 9.25 -0.82 -15.98
C VAL A 202 10.63 -1.34 -15.60
N VAL A 203 10.90 -1.39 -14.32
CA VAL A 203 12.18 -1.87 -13.80
C VAL A 203 11.92 -2.79 -12.62
N SER A 204 12.78 -3.78 -12.45
CA SER A 204 12.68 -4.73 -11.35
C SER A 204 14.02 -4.93 -10.67
N ARG A 205 13.98 -5.25 -9.39
CA ARG A 205 15.17 -5.61 -8.61
C ARG A 205 14.82 -6.61 -7.52
N THR A 206 15.69 -7.58 -7.35
CA THR A 206 15.63 -8.53 -6.24
C THR A 206 16.65 -8.14 -5.18
N TYR A 207 16.27 -8.25 -3.92
CA TYR A 207 17.09 -7.90 -2.77
C TYR A 207 17.20 -9.11 -1.84
N ALA A 208 18.42 -9.34 -1.31
CA ALA A 208 18.59 -10.24 -0.20
C ALA A 208 18.05 -9.61 1.09
N VAL A 209 17.37 -10.39 1.92
CA VAL A 209 16.86 -9.93 3.21
C VAL A 209 17.99 -9.74 4.21
N ASN A 210 18.07 -8.59 4.82
CA ASN A 210 18.98 -8.31 5.92
C ASN A 210 18.31 -8.68 7.26
N TRP A 211 18.52 -9.89 7.74
CA TRP A 211 17.88 -10.41 8.94
C TRP A 211 18.22 -9.64 10.22
N LYS A 212 19.38 -9.02 10.32
CA LYS A 212 19.69 -8.12 11.46
C LYS A 212 18.75 -6.94 11.52
N MET A 213 18.37 -6.40 10.35
CA MET A 213 17.39 -5.32 10.27
C MET A 213 15.96 -5.80 10.56
N VAL A 214 15.63 -7.01 10.12
CA VAL A 214 14.32 -7.64 10.36
C VAL A 214 14.12 -7.93 11.84
N GLU A 215 15.08 -8.57 12.49
CA GLU A 215 15.06 -8.90 13.93
C GLU A 215 14.97 -7.62 14.79
N ARG A 216 15.75 -6.59 14.44
CA ARG A 216 15.66 -5.29 15.11
C ARG A 216 14.27 -4.66 14.95
N TRP A 217 13.70 -4.70 13.76
CA TRP A 217 12.35 -4.20 13.49
C TRP A 217 11.27 -4.94 14.30
N ALA A 218 11.37 -6.26 14.41
CA ALA A 218 10.46 -7.07 15.22
C ALA A 218 10.45 -6.58 16.68
N LEU A 219 11.64 -6.41 17.28
CA LEU A 219 11.80 -5.89 18.64
C LEU A 219 11.26 -4.45 18.79
N GLU A 220 11.52 -3.57 17.82
CA GLU A 220 11.01 -2.20 17.82
C GLU A 220 9.48 -2.16 17.69
N ASN A 221 8.88 -3.07 16.92
CA ASN A 221 7.44 -3.18 16.74
C ASN A 221 6.75 -3.71 18.01
N GLU A 222 7.32 -4.73 18.64
CA GLU A 222 6.85 -5.26 19.92
C GLU A 222 6.97 -4.21 21.05
N GLY A 223 8.08 -3.49 21.11
CA GLY A 223 8.30 -2.41 22.06
C GLY A 223 7.33 -1.24 21.87
N ALA A 224 7.02 -0.88 20.63
CA ALA A 224 6.04 0.16 20.32
C ALA A 224 4.63 -0.23 20.80
N HIS A 225 4.29 -1.51 20.81
CA HIS A 225 3.04 -2.01 21.37
C HIS A 225 2.94 -1.78 22.89
N GLY A 226 3.99 -2.11 23.62
CA GLY A 226 4.00 -1.92 25.08
C GLY A 226 3.91 -0.45 25.48
N LEU A 227 4.55 0.45 24.71
CA LEU A 227 4.45 1.89 24.90
C LEU A 227 3.07 2.44 24.57
N TRP A 228 2.40 1.88 23.58
CA TRP A 228 1.05 2.31 23.18
C TRP A 228 0.01 2.10 24.27
N ASP A 229 0.02 0.95 24.91
CA ASP A 229 -0.94 0.61 25.98
C ASP A 229 -0.75 1.53 27.21
N VAL A 230 0.46 2.07 27.40
CA VAL A 230 0.79 3.00 28.49
C VAL A 230 0.50 4.46 28.11
N MET A 231 0.52 4.79 26.83
CA MET A 231 0.44 6.18 26.34
C MET A 231 -0.92 6.53 25.72
N ASP A 232 -1.92 5.68 25.87
CA ASP A 232 -3.28 5.96 25.40
C ASP A 232 -3.81 7.22 26.13
N GLY A 233 -3.92 8.31 25.37
CA GLY A 233 -4.35 9.63 25.88
C GLY A 233 -3.25 10.67 26.11
N ALA A 234 -1.97 10.34 25.96
CA ALA A 234 -0.91 11.36 26.05
C ALA A 234 -0.87 12.24 24.80
N GLN A 235 -1.12 13.52 24.98
CA GLN A 235 -0.95 14.53 23.92
C GLN A 235 0.54 14.78 23.69
N TRP A 236 1.08 14.21 22.61
CA TRP A 236 2.46 14.48 22.20
C TRP A 236 2.48 15.45 21.04
N GLN A 237 2.99 16.64 21.25
CA GLN A 237 3.44 17.50 20.19
C GLN A 237 4.87 17.11 19.85
N SER A 238 5.10 16.52 18.68
CA SER A 238 6.45 16.16 18.25
C SER A 238 7.05 17.25 17.37
N ASN A 239 8.39 17.31 17.32
CA ASN A 239 9.12 18.14 16.37
C ASN A 239 8.78 17.83 14.90
N ALA A 240 8.06 16.74 14.62
CA ALA A 240 7.58 16.36 13.30
C ALA A 240 6.50 17.32 12.75
N CYS A 241 5.84 18.12 13.59
CA CYS A 241 4.81 19.07 13.14
C CYS A 241 5.37 20.15 12.19
N MET A 242 6.60 20.59 12.41
CA MET A 242 7.25 21.66 11.68
C MET A 242 8.61 21.29 11.07
N GLY A 243 9.14 20.10 11.39
CA GLY A 243 10.51 19.70 11.04
C GLY A 243 10.70 19.09 9.65
N GLY A 244 9.63 18.90 8.88
CA GLY A 244 9.71 18.33 7.54
C GLY A 244 9.78 19.40 6.43
N GLN A 245 10.04 18.97 5.20
CA GLN A 245 9.98 19.83 4.00
C GLN A 245 8.58 20.46 3.80
N TRP A 246 7.54 19.85 4.41
CA TRP A 246 6.16 20.31 4.36
C TRP A 246 5.57 20.24 5.78
N PRO A 247 4.74 21.20 6.18
CA PRO A 247 4.06 21.14 7.46
C PRO A 247 3.18 19.89 7.54
N CYS A 248 2.96 19.41 8.76
CA CYS A 248 2.08 18.28 9.02
C CYS A 248 0.68 18.56 8.46
N GLU A 249 0.10 17.60 7.77
CA GLU A 249 -1.24 17.70 7.17
C GLU A 249 -2.36 17.94 8.19
N TYR A 250 -2.11 17.67 9.47
CA TYR A 250 -3.04 17.88 10.59
C TYR A 250 -2.65 19.06 11.47
N LEU A 251 -1.77 19.96 11.00
CA LEU A 251 -1.30 21.09 11.80
C LEU A 251 -2.47 21.94 12.31
N ASP A 252 -3.43 22.24 11.46
CA ASP A 252 -4.62 23.02 11.83
C ASP A 252 -5.47 22.31 12.86
N ALA A 253 -5.61 20.99 12.78
CA ALA A 253 -6.34 20.21 13.78
C ALA A 253 -5.74 20.37 15.16
N CYS A 254 -4.41 20.31 15.26
CA CYS A 254 -3.70 20.40 16.55
C CYS A 254 -3.60 21.83 17.07
N TRP A 255 -3.26 22.80 16.22
CA TRP A 255 -2.89 24.16 16.64
C TRP A 255 -4.04 25.15 16.56
N THR A 256 -4.90 25.03 15.56
CA THR A 256 -6.01 25.97 15.36
C THR A 256 -7.27 25.53 16.09
N TYR A 257 -7.53 24.21 16.12
CA TYR A 257 -8.76 23.65 16.66
C TYR A 257 -8.58 22.90 17.98
N ASP A 258 -7.36 22.81 18.49
CA ASP A 258 -7.03 22.10 19.75
C ASP A 258 -7.66 20.70 19.83
N LEU A 259 -7.67 20.00 18.70
CA LEU A 259 -8.29 18.68 18.53
C LEU A 259 -9.81 18.62 18.82
N ASP A 260 -10.47 19.78 18.91
CA ASP A 260 -11.93 19.88 19.06
C ASP A 260 -12.60 19.45 17.75
N ARG A 261 -13.28 18.30 17.77
CA ARG A 261 -13.89 17.69 16.58
C ARG A 261 -15.00 18.54 15.95
N GLU A 262 -15.71 19.31 16.75
CA GLU A 262 -16.74 20.22 16.23
C GLU A 262 -16.12 21.43 15.55
N LYS A 263 -15.12 22.04 16.17
CA LYS A 263 -14.37 23.15 15.53
C LYS A 263 -13.64 22.69 14.29
N MET A 264 -13.11 21.46 14.27
CA MET A 264 -12.48 20.89 13.07
C MET A 264 -13.46 20.76 11.91
N ARG A 265 -14.70 20.32 12.15
CA ARG A 265 -15.75 20.23 11.12
C ARG A 265 -16.18 21.59 10.62
N THR A 266 -16.46 22.53 11.51
CA THR A 266 -16.87 23.90 11.15
C THR A 266 -15.75 24.68 10.51
N GLY A 267 -14.51 24.46 10.92
CA GLY A 267 -13.30 25.04 10.32
C GLY A 267 -12.94 24.43 8.96
N GLY A 268 -13.62 23.35 8.59
CA GLY A 268 -13.62 22.73 7.27
C GLY A 268 -12.60 21.65 7.06
N LEU A 269 -12.13 21.00 8.11
CA LEU A 269 -11.52 19.69 7.97
C LEU A 269 -12.62 18.68 7.59
N ILE A 270 -12.30 17.80 6.65
CA ILE A 270 -13.23 16.77 6.15
C ILE A 270 -12.92 15.48 6.88
N GLN A 271 -13.95 14.87 7.46
CA GLN A 271 -13.88 13.50 7.96
C GLN A 271 -14.40 12.56 6.87
N VAL A 272 -13.56 11.66 6.39
CA VAL A 272 -13.87 10.71 5.32
C VAL A 272 -13.85 9.30 5.87
N GLU A 273 -14.92 8.56 5.59
CA GLU A 273 -14.94 7.14 5.86
C GLU A 273 -13.91 6.42 4.96
N ARG A 274 -13.06 5.61 5.57
CA ARG A 274 -12.06 4.85 4.82
C ARG A 274 -12.75 3.73 4.05
N LEU A 275 -12.44 3.63 2.76
CA LEU A 275 -12.74 2.43 2.00
C LEU A 275 -11.98 1.26 2.62
N LYS A 276 -12.72 0.25 3.06
CA LYS A 276 -12.10 -1.01 3.50
C LYS A 276 -11.48 -1.69 2.28
N PRO A 277 -10.26 -2.23 2.38
CA PRO A 277 -9.73 -3.09 1.34
C PRO A 277 -10.75 -4.22 1.09
N GLN A 278 -11.18 -4.40 -0.15
CA GLN A 278 -11.94 -5.58 -0.50
C GLN A 278 -10.94 -6.74 -0.49
N THR A 279 -11.02 -7.62 0.51
CA THR A 279 -10.48 -8.97 0.36
C THR A 279 -11.22 -9.57 -0.83
N LEU A 280 -10.49 -9.94 -1.88
CA LEU A 280 -11.02 -10.78 -2.94
C LEU A 280 -11.60 -12.01 -2.23
N ALA A 281 -12.95 -12.09 -2.21
CA ALA A 281 -13.64 -13.18 -1.55
C ALA A 281 -13.14 -14.48 -2.19
N THR A 282 -12.37 -15.24 -1.46
CA THR A 282 -12.19 -16.65 -1.74
C THR A 282 -13.58 -17.28 -1.65
N SER A 283 -14.17 -17.57 -2.80
CA SER A 283 -15.38 -18.35 -2.93
C SER A 283 -15.09 -19.80 -2.47
N GLN A 284 -15.01 -19.96 -1.16
CA GLN A 284 -15.02 -21.25 -0.48
C GLN A 284 -16.13 -21.23 0.56
N GLU A 285 -17.35 -21.22 0.09
CA GLU A 285 -18.49 -21.75 0.83
C GLU A 285 -19.52 -22.21 -0.23
N THR A 286 -19.55 -23.48 -0.46
CA THR A 286 -20.69 -24.33 -0.74
C THR A 286 -20.25 -25.50 -1.59
N GLU A 287 -19.99 -26.61 -0.90
CA GLU A 287 -20.46 -27.95 -1.28
C GLU A 287 -19.97 -28.96 -0.22
N GLN A 288 -20.59 -28.88 0.95
CA GLN A 288 -20.73 -30.04 1.82
C GLN A 288 -22.20 -30.08 2.30
N GLY A 289 -23.01 -30.81 1.58
CA GLY A 289 -24.38 -31.05 1.95
C GLY A 289 -25.08 -31.88 0.92
N GLY A 290 -25.06 -33.21 1.14
CA GLY A 290 -26.04 -34.06 0.46
C GLY A 290 -25.49 -35.38 -0.10
N VAL A 291 -25.47 -36.38 0.66
CA VAL A 291 -26.09 -37.70 0.69
C VAL A 291 -25.28 -38.65 1.55
#